data_626fe0b8e3fc4f6975f1410d1ab3d1df
#
_entry.id   626fe0b8e3fc4f6975f1410d1ab3d1df
#
_cell.length_a   1.000
_cell.length_b   1.000
_cell.length_c   1.000
_cell.angle_alpha   90.00
_cell.angle_beta   90.00
_cell.angle_gamma   90.00
#
_symmetry.space_group_name_H-M   'P 1'
#
loop_
_entity.id
_entity.type
_entity.pdbx_description
1 polymer ?
#
loop_
_entity_poly.entity_id
_entity_poly.type
_entity_poly.pdbx_seq_one_letter_code
_entity_poly.pdbx_strand_id
1 'polypeptide(L)'
;MSDCEEKIYSNDYVDFIISKDVLDVIDLSSDCIQRIDEEKDTYFYPRSFFRIFDFPADSYASVPKCYGLLDETALEVSGILKLQQQPALALKGQGVMIGFIDTGIDYRNPVFQYSDGTTRIYRIWDQTIRDGTKPEGIAYGSEYKTEQINAALRAENPLETVPSMDTNGHGTFVAGVACGSEDVEDNFIGAAPFSEIAVVKLKEAKTYLREFYFIPDSVPAYQENDIMMAVSYLDRLAKERDMPLVICIALGSNMGNRGKDGQLATYLDIVSRRRKRCSVAAVGNEANARHHFLGKIQPDMEYESVEVSVEENMPGFFIEMWANAPELYAVSVSSPTGEVLPKVPYRSGGRQEFVFIFEQTRVSIDYRLTGRRQGNQLIYLRFSNAAQGIWTINVYPQSIVTGDYNMWLPMRNFTSGNVFFLRSNPNHTITVPGNAGQVISTGGYNVANGGLYLDSGRGFTLSGEVKPDFCAPAVNVYGPGLRNRFVTMTGTLSLIHISEPTRQEAIS
;
A
#
# COMPACT_ATOMS: atom_id res chain seq x y z
N MET A 1 1.55 28.80 -10.68
CA MET A 1 1.39 27.34 -10.67
C MET A 1 1.02 26.90 -12.07
N SER A 2 1.52 25.75 -12.53
CA SER A 2 1.04 25.21 -13.81
C SER A 2 -0.40 24.73 -13.60
N ASP A 3 -1.25 24.84 -14.65
CA ASP A 3 -2.63 24.33 -14.62
C ASP A 3 -2.68 22.83 -14.19
N CYS A 4 -1.66 22.06 -14.54
CA CYS A 4 -1.56 20.66 -14.16
C CYS A 4 -1.31 20.43 -12.64
N GLU A 5 -0.51 21.28 -11.99
CA GLU A 5 -0.29 21.18 -10.54
C GLU A 5 -1.58 21.38 -9.76
N GLU A 6 -2.40 22.34 -10.17
CA GLU A 6 -3.70 22.57 -9.53
C GLU A 6 -4.59 21.34 -9.64
N LYS A 7 -4.65 20.70 -10.81
CA LYS A 7 -5.44 19.47 -11.03
C LYS A 7 -4.97 18.30 -10.17
N ILE A 8 -3.66 18.18 -9.91
CA ILE A 8 -3.09 17.12 -9.07
C ILE A 8 -3.55 17.23 -7.61
N TYR A 9 -3.67 18.45 -7.10
CA TYR A 9 -4.06 18.67 -5.70
C TYR A 9 -5.56 18.88 -5.50
N SER A 10 -6.28 19.38 -6.51
CA SER A 10 -7.69 19.73 -6.38
C SER A 10 -8.58 18.49 -6.20
N ASN A 11 -9.55 18.61 -5.29
CA ASN A 11 -10.64 17.64 -5.13
C ASN A 11 -11.70 17.72 -6.24
N ASP A 12 -11.63 18.72 -7.10
CA ASP A 12 -12.50 18.85 -8.29
C ASP A 12 -12.02 17.97 -9.46
N TYR A 13 -10.88 17.33 -9.32
CA TYR A 13 -10.31 16.42 -10.30
C TYR A 13 -10.09 15.03 -9.71
N VAL A 14 -10.31 14.04 -10.54
CA VAL A 14 -10.09 12.61 -10.26
C VAL A 14 -8.90 12.10 -11.06
N ASP A 15 -8.20 11.12 -10.48
CA ASP A 15 -6.98 10.56 -11.01
C ASP A 15 -7.26 9.15 -11.58
N PHE A 16 -6.68 8.83 -12.74
CA PHE A 16 -6.73 7.50 -13.33
C PHE A 16 -5.34 7.05 -13.75
N ILE A 17 -4.96 5.83 -13.37
CA ILE A 17 -3.75 5.17 -13.84
C ILE A 17 -4.11 4.41 -15.12
N ILE A 18 -3.60 4.85 -16.27
CA ILE A 18 -3.96 4.29 -17.56
C ILE A 18 -2.70 3.80 -18.28
N SER A 19 -2.76 2.56 -18.79
CA SER A 19 -1.72 2.01 -19.65
C SER A 19 -1.89 2.55 -21.06
N LYS A 20 -0.79 2.88 -21.73
CA LYS A 20 -0.80 3.51 -23.07
C LYS A 20 -1.46 2.67 -24.14
N ASP A 21 -1.38 1.37 -24.03
CA ASP A 21 -2.05 0.42 -24.92
C ASP A 21 -3.59 0.43 -24.80
N VAL A 22 -4.14 1.03 -23.72
CA VAL A 22 -5.60 1.25 -23.56
C VAL A 22 -6.04 2.52 -24.26
N LEU A 23 -5.17 3.52 -24.36
CA LEU A 23 -5.48 4.82 -24.98
C LEU A 23 -5.85 4.71 -26.46
N ASP A 24 -5.31 3.72 -27.17
CA ASP A 24 -5.65 3.45 -28.58
C ASP A 24 -7.12 3.03 -28.77
N VAL A 25 -7.81 2.66 -27.68
CA VAL A 25 -9.20 2.18 -27.69
C VAL A 25 -10.18 3.21 -27.11
N ILE A 26 -9.68 4.15 -26.32
CA ILE A 26 -10.52 5.14 -25.61
C ILE A 26 -10.00 6.53 -25.93
N ASP A 27 -10.82 7.35 -26.56
CA ASP A 27 -10.52 8.76 -26.85
C ASP A 27 -10.59 9.58 -25.53
N LEU A 28 -9.53 9.51 -24.75
CA LEU A 28 -9.36 10.19 -23.47
C LEU A 28 -8.28 11.27 -23.63
N SER A 29 -8.66 12.47 -24.07
CA SER A 29 -7.78 13.63 -24.02
C SER A 29 -7.80 14.26 -22.62
N SER A 30 -6.63 14.50 -22.03
CA SER A 30 -6.47 15.28 -20.80
C SER A 30 -5.36 16.30 -21.00
N ASP A 31 -5.60 17.52 -20.54
CA ASP A 31 -4.60 18.60 -20.57
C ASP A 31 -3.51 18.44 -19.50
N CYS A 32 -3.69 17.49 -18.59
CA CYS A 32 -2.74 17.18 -17.52
C CYS A 32 -2.48 15.67 -17.46
N ILE A 33 -1.25 15.30 -17.78
CA ILE A 33 -0.77 13.92 -17.75
C ILE A 33 0.51 13.89 -16.92
N GLN A 34 0.57 13.00 -15.93
CA GLN A 34 1.78 12.76 -15.17
C GLN A 34 2.33 11.38 -15.54
N ARG A 35 3.49 11.36 -16.17
CA ARG A 35 4.14 10.13 -16.60
C ARG A 35 4.71 9.36 -15.42
N ILE A 36 4.30 8.11 -15.25
CA ILE A 36 4.86 7.17 -14.26
C ILE A 36 6.07 6.45 -14.87
N ASP A 37 5.89 5.80 -16.02
CA ASP A 37 6.94 5.11 -16.76
C ASP A 37 6.70 5.09 -18.27
N GLU A 38 7.30 4.14 -18.99
CA GLU A 38 7.14 4.02 -20.45
C GLU A 38 5.77 3.47 -20.85
N GLU A 39 5.08 2.75 -19.96
CA GLU A 39 3.83 2.04 -20.23
C GLU A 39 2.62 2.70 -19.57
N LYS A 40 2.80 3.45 -18.48
CA LYS A 40 1.72 3.94 -17.63
C LYS A 40 1.84 5.44 -17.35
N ASP A 41 0.71 6.10 -17.39
CA ASP A 41 0.56 7.52 -17.06
C ASP A 41 -0.62 7.71 -16.09
N THR A 42 -0.57 8.78 -15.28
CA THR A 42 -1.73 9.26 -14.51
C THR A 42 -2.40 10.38 -15.27
N TYR A 43 -3.70 10.27 -15.48
CA TYR A 43 -4.57 11.24 -16.13
C TYR A 43 -5.47 11.90 -15.11
N PHE A 44 -5.72 13.20 -15.28
CA PHE A 44 -6.55 14.00 -14.36
C PHE A 44 -7.77 14.52 -15.10
N TYR A 45 -8.97 14.19 -14.62
CA TYR A 45 -10.25 14.58 -15.23
C TYR A 45 -11.12 15.32 -14.23
N PRO A 46 -11.97 16.26 -14.68
CA PRO A 46 -12.95 16.89 -13.80
C PRO A 46 -13.82 15.85 -13.09
N ARG A 47 -14.06 16.05 -11.80
CA ARG A 47 -14.87 15.14 -10.97
C ARG A 47 -16.30 14.94 -11.52
N SER A 48 -16.83 15.91 -12.26
CA SER A 48 -18.14 15.82 -12.92
C SER A 48 -18.23 14.70 -13.97
N PHE A 49 -17.09 14.27 -14.53
CA PHE A 49 -17.00 13.12 -15.44
C PHE A 49 -16.93 11.78 -14.68
N PHE A 50 -16.70 11.82 -13.35
CA PHE A 50 -16.48 10.63 -12.57
C PHE A 50 -17.79 10.02 -12.09
N ARG A 51 -18.30 9.12 -12.89
CA ARG A 51 -19.27 8.12 -12.45
C ARG A 51 -18.52 6.82 -12.32
N ILE A 52 -18.12 6.49 -11.10
CA ILE A 52 -17.14 5.45 -10.75
C ILE A 52 -17.42 4.10 -11.42
N PHE A 53 -18.68 3.81 -11.72
CA PHE A 53 -19.09 2.54 -12.32
C PHE A 53 -19.61 2.65 -13.77
N ASP A 54 -19.67 3.85 -14.33
CA ASP A 54 -20.06 4.06 -15.74
C ASP A 54 -18.86 4.05 -16.71
N PHE A 55 -17.65 3.82 -16.19
CA PHE A 55 -16.44 3.67 -16.99
C PHE A 55 -16.40 2.31 -17.72
N PRO A 56 -15.68 2.20 -18.85
CA PRO A 56 -15.48 0.92 -19.56
C PRO A 56 -14.97 -0.21 -18.68
N ALA A 57 -15.09 -1.45 -19.11
CA ALA A 57 -14.89 -2.68 -18.33
C ALA A 57 -13.61 -2.77 -17.46
N ASP A 58 -12.57 -1.99 -17.76
CA ASP A 58 -11.31 -1.97 -17.02
C ASP A 58 -11.19 -0.82 -16.00
N SER A 59 -12.27 -0.08 -15.75
CA SER A 59 -12.25 1.15 -14.95
C SER A 59 -11.82 0.96 -13.51
N TYR A 60 -12.20 -0.14 -12.85
CA TYR A 60 -11.78 -0.39 -11.47
C TYR A 60 -10.26 -0.53 -11.33
N ALA A 61 -9.59 -1.15 -12.30
CA ALA A 61 -8.14 -1.26 -12.34
C ALA A 61 -7.46 0.11 -12.51
N SER A 62 -8.10 1.04 -13.21
CA SER A 62 -7.57 2.39 -13.46
C SER A 62 -7.79 3.35 -12.29
N VAL A 63 -8.76 3.10 -11.40
CA VAL A 63 -8.98 3.91 -10.20
C VAL A 63 -7.88 3.60 -9.18
N PRO A 64 -7.12 4.61 -8.69
CA PRO A 64 -6.10 4.39 -7.68
C PRO A 64 -6.67 3.75 -6.42
N LYS A 65 -5.98 2.74 -5.88
CA LYS A 65 -6.30 2.16 -4.58
C LYS A 65 -5.72 3.05 -3.49
N CYS A 66 -6.27 2.93 -2.28
CA CYS A 66 -5.76 3.59 -1.09
C CYS A 66 -4.94 2.63 -0.25
N TYR A 67 -3.81 3.13 0.25
CA TYR A 67 -2.84 2.42 1.08
C TYR A 67 -2.79 3.06 2.46
N GLY A 68 -2.78 2.25 3.50
CA GLY A 68 -2.61 2.68 4.90
C GLY A 68 -1.23 2.33 5.43
N LEU A 69 -0.86 2.97 6.54
CA LEU A 69 0.36 2.64 7.26
C LEU A 69 0.25 1.24 7.87
N LEU A 70 1.38 0.52 7.87
CA LEU A 70 1.52 -0.78 8.53
C LEU A 70 2.32 -0.56 9.82
N ASP A 71 1.84 -1.08 10.95
CA ASP A 71 2.50 -0.93 12.26
C ASP A 71 3.85 -1.64 12.30
N GLU A 72 4.71 -1.31 13.28
CA GLU A 72 6.16 -1.43 13.23
C GLU A 72 6.76 -2.45 14.21
N THR A 73 7.96 -3.06 13.93
CA THR A 73 9.02 -3.50 14.90
C THR A 73 10.19 -4.41 14.41
N ALA A 74 11.42 -4.31 14.91
CA ALA A 74 12.59 -5.09 15.46
C ALA A 74 13.84 -5.48 14.68
N LEU A 75 15.03 -5.04 15.19
CA LEU A 75 16.39 -5.28 14.63
C LEU A 75 17.22 -6.42 15.28
N GLU A 76 17.17 -6.56 16.59
CA GLU A 76 18.21 -7.29 17.34
C GLU A 76 18.30 -8.81 17.05
N VAL A 77 17.20 -9.43 16.71
CA VAL A 77 17.11 -10.89 16.59
C VAL A 77 17.22 -11.41 15.15
N SER A 78 17.15 -10.51 14.16
CA SER A 78 17.27 -10.88 12.74
C SER A 78 18.66 -11.37 12.32
N GLY A 79 19.65 -11.26 13.23
CA GLY A 79 21.03 -11.68 12.97
C GLY A 79 21.87 -10.66 12.17
N ILE A 80 21.35 -9.49 11.85
CA ILE A 80 22.02 -8.44 11.06
C ILE A 80 23.25 -7.91 11.78
N LEU A 81 23.18 -7.71 13.09
CA LEU A 81 24.35 -7.29 13.88
C LEU A 81 25.54 -8.26 13.74
N LYS A 82 25.28 -9.56 13.59
CA LYS A 82 26.32 -10.56 13.35
C LYS A 82 26.98 -10.40 11.97
N LEU A 83 26.21 -9.99 10.95
CA LEU A 83 26.73 -9.73 9.60
C LEU A 83 27.53 -8.43 9.57
N GLN A 84 27.08 -7.38 10.25
CA GLN A 84 27.82 -6.13 10.37
C GLN A 84 29.16 -6.27 11.10
N GLN A 85 29.21 -7.17 12.08
CA GLN A 85 30.39 -7.44 12.90
C GLN A 85 31.38 -8.43 12.27
N GLN A 86 31.01 -9.10 11.16
CA GLN A 86 31.92 -10.01 10.46
C GLN A 86 33.00 -9.21 9.69
N PRO A 87 34.28 -9.26 10.09
CA PRO A 87 35.34 -8.44 9.49
C PRO A 87 35.55 -8.69 7.99
N ALA A 88 35.24 -9.92 7.50
CA ALA A 88 35.37 -10.30 6.10
C ALA A 88 34.28 -9.76 5.19
N LEU A 89 33.09 -9.45 5.74
CA LEU A 89 31.92 -8.97 4.99
C LEU A 89 31.69 -7.49 5.19
N ALA A 90 31.77 -7.00 6.42
CA ALA A 90 31.58 -5.58 6.84
C ALA A 90 30.38 -4.89 6.14
N LEU A 91 29.29 -5.64 5.97
CA LEU A 91 28.11 -5.19 5.23
C LEU A 91 27.33 -4.19 6.08
N LYS A 92 27.47 -2.89 5.76
CA LYS A 92 26.82 -1.76 6.46
C LYS A 92 26.12 -0.79 5.50
N GLY A 93 25.83 -1.21 4.26
CA GLY A 93 25.10 -0.40 3.26
C GLY A 93 25.98 0.52 2.41
N GLN A 94 27.31 0.41 2.46
CA GLN A 94 28.17 1.26 1.66
C GLN A 94 27.92 1.14 0.17
N GLY A 95 27.70 2.27 -0.50
CA GLY A 95 27.48 2.33 -1.95
C GLY A 95 26.09 1.83 -2.39
N VAL A 96 25.14 1.76 -1.47
CA VAL A 96 23.73 1.46 -1.74
C VAL A 96 22.88 2.65 -1.38
N MET A 97 21.90 2.99 -2.22
CA MET A 97 20.83 3.93 -1.91
C MET A 97 19.62 3.17 -1.35
N ILE A 98 19.06 3.63 -0.23
CA ILE A 98 17.79 3.13 0.28
C ILE A 98 16.75 4.24 0.15
N GLY A 99 15.69 3.95 -0.58
CA GLY A 99 14.60 4.87 -0.85
C GLY A 99 13.37 4.54 0.00
N PHE A 100 12.86 5.50 0.74
CA PHE A 100 11.67 5.36 1.59
C PHE A 100 10.49 6.09 0.98
N ILE A 101 9.35 5.41 0.91
CA ILE A 101 8.07 5.95 0.45
C ILE A 101 7.10 5.89 1.62
N ASP A 102 6.92 7.02 2.35
CA ASP A 102 6.27 7.04 3.65
C ASP A 102 5.73 8.42 4.06
N THR A 103 5.51 8.65 5.35
CA THR A 103 5.04 9.92 5.95
C THR A 103 6.10 11.03 5.96
N GLY A 104 7.32 10.77 5.52
CA GLY A 104 8.46 11.67 5.52
C GLY A 104 9.59 11.22 6.44
N ILE A 105 10.44 12.15 6.83
CA ILE A 105 11.58 11.93 7.73
C ILE A 105 11.83 13.19 8.57
N ASP A 106 12.14 13.03 9.85
CA ASP A 106 12.75 14.10 10.63
C ASP A 106 14.26 14.17 10.35
N TYR A 107 14.62 14.86 9.27
CA TYR A 107 16.01 14.96 8.78
C TYR A 107 16.98 15.57 9.79
N ARG A 108 16.46 16.22 10.84
CA ARG A 108 17.26 16.83 11.92
C ARG A 108 17.76 15.81 12.93
N ASN A 109 17.17 14.59 12.93
CA ASN A 109 17.60 13.54 13.84
C ASN A 109 19.05 13.13 13.52
N PRO A 110 19.99 13.16 14.52
CA PRO A 110 21.41 12.84 14.32
C PRO A 110 21.67 11.46 13.70
N VAL A 111 20.78 10.49 13.88
CA VAL A 111 20.94 9.14 13.28
C VAL A 111 20.96 9.17 11.75
N PHE A 112 20.54 10.26 11.10
CA PHE A 112 20.61 10.44 9.65
C PHE A 112 21.79 11.30 9.19
N GLN A 113 22.76 11.53 10.07
CA GLN A 113 23.92 12.35 9.80
C GLN A 113 25.21 11.50 9.83
N TYR A 114 26.23 12.00 9.16
CA TYR A 114 27.60 11.55 9.34
C TYR A 114 28.16 12.09 10.66
N SER A 115 29.31 11.54 11.11
CA SER A 115 29.99 11.99 12.33
C SER A 115 30.44 13.46 12.31
N ASP A 116 30.54 14.09 11.13
CA ASP A 116 30.83 15.50 10.94
C ASP A 116 29.60 16.41 10.99
N GLY A 117 28.43 15.86 11.27
CA GLY A 117 27.15 16.55 11.32
C GLY A 117 26.51 16.84 9.95
N THR A 118 27.08 16.36 8.86
CA THR A 118 26.47 16.48 7.54
C THR A 118 25.45 15.36 7.30
N THR A 119 24.41 15.66 6.50
CA THR A 119 23.35 14.69 6.25
C THR A 119 23.77 13.54 5.34
N ARG A 120 23.27 12.33 5.60
CA ARG A 120 23.33 11.16 4.70
C ARG A 120 22.16 11.13 3.71
N ILE A 121 21.22 12.09 3.84
CA ILE A 121 20.06 12.16 2.95
C ILE A 121 20.46 12.83 1.65
N TYR A 122 20.35 12.07 0.55
CA TYR A 122 20.65 12.56 -0.80
C TYR A 122 19.55 13.51 -1.30
N ARG A 123 18.29 13.09 -1.14
CA ARG A 123 17.11 13.87 -1.58
C ARG A 123 15.92 13.62 -0.67
N ILE A 124 15.11 14.66 -0.50
CA ILE A 124 13.74 14.56 0.01
C ILE A 124 12.82 15.11 -1.07
N TRP A 125 11.85 14.33 -1.52
CA TRP A 125 10.70 14.82 -2.29
C TRP A 125 9.46 14.84 -1.40
N ASP A 126 9.03 16.03 -1.03
CA ASP A 126 7.81 16.23 -0.25
C ASP A 126 6.64 16.54 -1.18
N GLN A 127 5.72 15.60 -1.34
CA GLN A 127 4.55 15.76 -2.18
C GLN A 127 3.52 16.71 -1.59
N THR A 128 3.64 17.12 -0.34
CA THR A 128 2.69 18.02 0.34
C THR A 128 3.01 19.50 0.17
N ILE A 129 4.26 19.85 -0.15
CA ILE A 129 4.74 21.21 -0.27
C ILE A 129 4.71 21.67 -1.74
N ARG A 130 4.06 22.81 -2.01
CA ARG A 130 3.83 23.29 -3.38
C ARG A 130 4.83 24.37 -3.85
N ASP A 131 5.37 25.13 -2.94
CA ASP A 131 6.10 26.38 -3.23
C ASP A 131 7.60 26.22 -3.47
N GLY A 132 8.12 24.97 -3.43
CA GLY A 132 9.53 24.69 -3.65
C GLY A 132 9.90 24.28 -5.07
N THR A 133 11.16 23.90 -5.27
CA THR A 133 11.66 23.37 -6.54
C THR A 133 11.09 21.96 -6.79
N LYS A 134 10.43 21.79 -7.93
CA LYS A 134 9.90 20.48 -8.30
C LYS A 134 10.99 19.53 -8.77
N PRO A 135 10.83 18.22 -8.56
CA PRO A 135 11.71 17.23 -9.20
C PRO A 135 11.59 17.32 -10.73
N GLU A 136 12.66 17.00 -11.43
CA GLU A 136 12.67 17.00 -12.89
C GLU A 136 11.58 16.06 -13.46
N GLY A 137 10.81 16.56 -14.42
CA GLY A 137 9.73 15.79 -15.06
C GLY A 137 8.52 15.48 -14.19
N ILE A 138 8.45 16.03 -12.96
CA ILE A 138 7.31 15.89 -12.05
C ILE A 138 6.67 17.26 -11.81
N ALA A 139 5.35 17.33 -11.94
CA ALA A 139 4.63 18.60 -11.92
C ALA A 139 4.25 19.09 -10.51
N TYR A 140 4.54 18.33 -9.44
CA TYR A 140 4.08 18.61 -8.07
C TYR A 140 5.10 18.26 -7.02
N GLY A 141 4.85 18.74 -5.79
CA GLY A 141 5.73 18.54 -4.65
C GLY A 141 6.98 19.42 -4.72
N SER A 142 7.80 19.33 -3.69
CA SER A 142 9.05 20.08 -3.56
C SER A 142 10.22 19.15 -3.28
N GLU A 143 11.32 19.31 -4.01
CA GLU A 143 12.55 18.53 -3.83
C GLU A 143 13.58 19.35 -3.03
N TYR A 144 14.19 18.69 -2.05
CA TYR A 144 15.28 19.24 -1.24
C TYR A 144 16.52 18.38 -1.42
N LYS A 145 17.65 19.04 -1.73
CA LYS A 145 18.95 18.42 -2.02
C LYS A 145 19.82 18.40 -0.79
N THR A 146 20.83 17.52 -0.77
CA THR A 146 21.83 17.40 0.31
C THR A 146 22.38 18.76 0.77
N GLU A 147 22.66 19.67 -0.19
CA GLU A 147 23.23 20.99 0.12
C GLU A 147 22.25 21.84 0.91
N GLN A 148 20.96 21.81 0.55
CA GLN A 148 19.91 22.54 1.25
C GLN A 148 19.65 21.96 2.63
N ILE A 149 19.65 20.62 2.76
CA ILE A 149 19.48 19.92 4.04
C ILE A 149 20.66 20.28 4.97
N ASN A 150 21.91 20.25 4.46
CA ASN A 150 23.09 20.66 5.23
C ASN A 150 23.05 22.14 5.62
N ALA A 151 22.52 23.01 4.77
CA ALA A 151 22.32 24.43 5.13
C ALA A 151 21.27 24.57 6.24
N ALA A 152 20.15 23.81 6.12
CA ALA A 152 19.12 23.79 7.16
C ALA A 152 19.67 23.31 8.53
N LEU A 153 20.45 22.20 8.53
CA LEU A 153 21.04 21.66 9.78
C LEU A 153 21.95 22.64 10.49
N ARG A 154 22.54 23.60 9.77
CA ARG A 154 23.39 24.67 10.35
C ARG A 154 22.64 25.94 10.72
N ALA A 155 21.38 26.07 10.29
CA ALA A 155 20.55 27.22 10.56
C ALA A 155 19.96 27.18 11.97
N GLU A 156 19.68 28.33 12.56
CA GLU A 156 18.98 28.44 13.84
C GLU A 156 17.57 27.82 13.75
N ASN A 157 16.88 28.04 12.62
CA ASN A 157 15.56 27.50 12.34
C ASN A 157 15.59 26.60 11.07
N PRO A 158 15.94 25.31 11.18
CA PRO A 158 16.09 24.41 10.04
C PRO A 158 14.88 24.38 9.11
N LEU A 159 13.66 24.44 9.67
CA LEU A 159 12.40 24.34 8.91
C LEU A 159 12.09 25.58 8.06
N GLU A 160 12.78 26.71 8.25
CA GLU A 160 12.67 27.86 7.33
C GLU A 160 13.39 27.59 5.99
N THR A 161 14.44 26.76 6.02
CA THR A 161 15.21 26.38 4.83
C THR A 161 14.67 25.12 4.16
N VAL A 162 14.34 24.09 4.97
CA VAL A 162 13.75 22.83 4.51
C VAL A 162 12.51 22.54 5.36
N PRO A 163 11.32 22.99 4.92
CA PRO A 163 10.08 22.85 5.71
C PRO A 163 9.50 21.44 5.71
N SER A 164 10.11 20.51 4.99
CA SER A 164 9.68 19.10 4.98
C SER A 164 9.89 18.46 6.35
N MET A 165 8.84 17.91 6.91
CA MET A 165 8.84 17.33 8.25
C MET A 165 7.92 16.10 8.29
N ASP A 166 8.38 15.03 8.89
CA ASP A 166 7.49 13.94 9.30
C ASP A 166 6.69 14.38 10.53
N THR A 167 5.38 14.39 10.43
CA THR A 167 4.46 14.75 11.52
C THR A 167 3.83 13.55 12.18
N ASN A 168 3.91 12.38 11.54
CA ASN A 168 3.37 11.12 12.03
C ASN A 168 4.40 10.35 12.86
N GLY A 169 5.65 10.30 12.39
CA GLY A 169 6.76 9.58 13.01
C GLY A 169 7.04 8.22 12.38
N HIS A 170 6.12 7.69 11.58
CA HIS A 170 6.24 6.38 10.96
C HIS A 170 7.44 6.32 10.00
N GLY A 171 7.54 7.22 9.04
CA GLY A 171 8.65 7.23 8.09
C GLY A 171 10.01 7.49 8.74
N THR A 172 10.07 8.34 9.80
CA THR A 172 11.29 8.57 10.57
C THR A 172 11.77 7.29 11.24
N PHE A 173 10.86 6.56 11.87
CA PHE A 173 11.16 5.30 12.52
C PHE A 173 11.65 4.25 11.52
N VAL A 174 10.93 4.04 10.43
CA VAL A 174 11.29 3.10 9.36
C VAL A 174 12.68 3.37 8.81
N ALA A 175 12.94 4.62 8.44
CA ALA A 175 14.24 5.05 7.92
C ALA A 175 15.35 4.87 8.98
N GLY A 176 15.05 5.15 10.24
CA GLY A 176 15.98 4.99 11.34
C GLY A 176 16.37 3.55 11.58
N VAL A 177 15.39 2.66 11.69
CA VAL A 177 15.63 1.23 11.87
C VAL A 177 16.41 0.64 10.69
N ALA A 178 16.11 1.06 9.46
CA ALA A 178 16.83 0.59 8.28
C ALA A 178 18.24 1.19 8.14
N CYS A 179 18.40 2.50 8.36
CA CYS A 179 19.60 3.24 7.97
C CYS A 179 20.23 4.07 9.09
N GLY A 180 19.68 4.08 10.31
CA GLY A 180 20.19 4.94 11.38
C GLY A 180 21.67 4.72 11.66
N SER A 181 22.44 5.80 11.82
CA SER A 181 23.82 5.75 12.32
C SER A 181 23.84 5.20 13.74
N GLU A 182 25.01 4.70 14.16
CA GLU A 182 25.21 4.24 15.52
C GLU A 182 24.98 5.38 16.53
N ASP A 183 24.13 5.13 17.51
CA ASP A 183 23.92 5.95 18.69
C ASP A 183 24.34 5.13 19.91
N VAL A 184 25.48 5.51 20.50
CA VAL A 184 26.09 4.78 21.62
C VAL A 184 25.33 5.02 22.92
N GLU A 185 24.72 6.21 23.09
CA GLU A 185 23.99 6.57 24.31
C GLU A 185 22.70 5.76 24.41
N ASP A 186 22.01 5.61 23.31
CA ASP A 186 20.75 4.84 23.21
C ASP A 186 20.96 3.38 22.81
N ASN A 187 22.22 2.93 22.67
CA ASN A 187 22.60 1.58 22.23
C ASN A 187 21.86 1.12 20.97
N PHE A 188 21.81 2.01 19.97
CA PHE A 188 21.10 1.80 18.73
C PHE A 188 22.03 1.84 17.52
N ILE A 189 21.76 1.00 16.52
CA ILE A 189 22.34 1.08 15.19
C ILE A 189 21.35 0.50 14.17
N GLY A 190 21.17 1.18 13.04
CA GLY A 190 20.32 0.67 11.96
C GLY A 190 20.97 -0.50 11.18
N ALA A 191 20.17 -1.15 10.34
CA ALA A 191 20.64 -2.29 9.55
C ALA A 191 21.71 -1.93 8.51
N ALA A 192 21.61 -0.77 7.88
CA ALA A 192 22.51 -0.27 6.85
C ALA A 192 23.00 1.15 7.14
N PRO A 193 23.78 1.34 8.24
CA PRO A 193 24.12 2.68 8.77
C PRO A 193 25.02 3.50 7.86
N PHE A 194 25.57 2.95 6.78
CA PHE A 194 26.39 3.65 5.81
C PHE A 194 25.77 3.80 4.42
N SER A 195 24.48 3.48 4.26
CA SER A 195 23.73 3.72 3.03
C SER A 195 23.46 5.19 2.78
N GLU A 196 23.29 5.60 1.51
CA GLU A 196 22.67 6.86 1.15
C GLU A 196 21.14 6.76 1.32
N ILE A 197 20.49 7.82 1.75
CA ILE A 197 19.06 7.85 2.04
C ILE A 197 18.37 8.75 1.02
N ALA A 198 17.27 8.27 0.42
CA ALA A 198 16.35 9.09 -0.36
C ALA A 198 14.94 8.92 0.17
N VAL A 199 14.18 10.00 0.30
CA VAL A 199 12.86 9.96 0.94
C VAL A 199 11.82 10.61 0.05
N VAL A 200 10.68 9.95 -0.07
CA VAL A 200 9.47 10.54 -0.62
C VAL A 200 8.42 10.60 0.49
N LYS A 201 8.07 11.82 0.87
CA LYS A 201 6.93 12.07 1.74
C LYS A 201 5.68 12.15 0.89
N LEU A 202 4.78 11.21 1.10
CA LEU A 202 3.52 11.13 0.39
C LEU A 202 2.53 12.21 0.81
N LYS A 203 1.77 12.72 -0.16
CA LYS A 203 0.55 13.47 0.10
C LYS A 203 -0.61 12.52 0.37
N GLU A 204 -1.57 12.95 1.15
CA GLU A 204 -2.77 12.18 1.44
C GLU A 204 -3.64 11.97 0.20
N ALA A 205 -4.40 10.88 0.20
CA ALA A 205 -5.35 10.56 -0.84
C ALA A 205 -6.44 11.63 -0.92
N LYS A 206 -6.84 11.97 -2.15
CA LYS A 206 -7.90 12.93 -2.42
C LYS A 206 -9.24 12.52 -1.81
N THR A 207 -10.05 13.49 -1.45
CA THR A 207 -11.34 13.30 -0.80
C THR A 207 -12.26 12.37 -1.58
N TYR A 208 -12.28 12.45 -2.94
CA TYR A 208 -13.14 11.58 -3.73
C TYR A 208 -12.82 10.08 -3.56
N LEU A 209 -11.54 9.71 -3.38
CA LEU A 209 -11.14 8.33 -3.09
C LEU A 209 -11.53 7.92 -1.68
N ARG A 210 -11.32 8.81 -0.69
CA ARG A 210 -11.75 8.56 0.69
C ARG A 210 -13.25 8.34 0.79
N GLU A 211 -14.05 9.20 0.15
CA GLU A 211 -15.51 9.05 0.07
C GLU A 211 -15.92 7.77 -0.65
N PHE A 212 -15.23 7.44 -1.73
CA PHE A 212 -15.52 6.23 -2.48
C PHE A 212 -15.25 4.97 -1.67
N TYR A 213 -14.13 4.93 -0.98
CA TYR A 213 -13.69 3.78 -0.18
C TYR A 213 -14.18 3.85 1.29
N PHE A 214 -14.96 4.85 1.67
CA PHE A 214 -15.45 5.10 3.04
C PHE A 214 -14.32 5.21 4.08
N ILE A 215 -13.18 5.79 3.71
CA ILE A 215 -12.04 5.97 4.60
C ILE A 215 -12.26 7.21 5.47
N PRO A 216 -12.26 7.08 6.83
CA PRO A 216 -12.40 8.22 7.71
C PRO A 216 -11.29 9.26 7.52
N ASP A 217 -11.61 10.56 7.63
CA ASP A 217 -10.62 11.64 7.48
C ASP A 217 -9.50 11.59 8.52
N SER A 218 -9.76 10.99 9.67
CA SER A 218 -8.78 10.83 10.74
C SER A 218 -7.71 9.76 10.49
N VAL A 219 -7.89 8.93 9.46
CA VAL A 219 -6.99 7.81 9.16
C VAL A 219 -6.06 8.18 8.01
N PRO A 220 -4.73 8.08 8.17
CA PRO A 220 -3.80 8.29 7.06
C PRO A 220 -4.08 7.32 5.91
N ALA A 221 -4.24 7.86 4.71
CA ALA A 221 -4.45 7.07 3.50
C ALA A 221 -3.73 7.73 2.31
N TYR A 222 -3.05 6.94 1.51
CA TYR A 222 -2.24 7.38 0.38
C TYR A 222 -2.72 6.71 -0.89
N GLN A 223 -2.68 7.40 -2.02
CA GLN A 223 -3.19 6.87 -3.29
C GLN A 223 -2.09 6.24 -4.15
N GLU A 224 -2.47 5.21 -4.86
CA GLU A 224 -1.58 4.30 -5.60
C GLU A 224 -0.69 5.01 -6.63
N ASN A 225 -1.24 5.95 -7.39
CA ASN A 225 -0.49 6.71 -8.39
C ASN A 225 0.63 7.57 -7.78
N ASP A 226 0.44 8.14 -6.58
CA ASP A 226 1.48 8.91 -5.89
C ASP A 226 2.61 8.01 -5.40
N ILE A 227 2.28 6.78 -4.95
CA ILE A 227 3.28 5.76 -4.60
C ILE A 227 4.05 5.31 -5.85
N MET A 228 3.37 5.06 -6.97
CA MET A 228 4.02 4.70 -8.23
C MET A 228 4.94 5.81 -8.74
N MET A 229 4.52 7.07 -8.62
CA MET A 229 5.36 8.23 -8.93
C MET A 229 6.60 8.30 -8.03
N ALA A 230 6.45 7.97 -6.74
CA ALA A 230 7.57 7.89 -5.79
C ALA A 230 8.59 6.82 -6.18
N VAL A 231 8.13 5.63 -6.60
CA VAL A 231 8.98 4.56 -7.13
C VAL A 231 9.74 5.03 -8.36
N SER A 232 9.06 5.68 -9.32
CA SER A 232 9.67 6.24 -10.53
C SER A 232 10.74 7.28 -10.20
N TYR A 233 10.45 8.16 -9.26
CA TYR A 233 11.39 9.18 -8.78
C TYR A 233 12.66 8.55 -8.19
N LEU A 234 12.52 7.60 -7.27
CA LEU A 234 13.65 6.91 -6.63
C LEU A 234 14.50 6.12 -7.66
N ASP A 235 13.86 5.44 -8.61
CA ASP A 235 14.58 4.73 -9.69
C ASP A 235 15.42 5.69 -10.55
N ARG A 236 14.91 6.90 -10.81
CA ARG A 236 15.64 7.95 -11.52
C ARG A 236 16.85 8.43 -10.70
N LEU A 237 16.69 8.75 -9.42
CA LEU A 237 17.80 9.17 -8.55
C LEU A 237 18.93 8.13 -8.52
N ALA A 238 18.58 6.86 -8.42
CA ALA A 238 19.55 5.77 -8.40
C ALA A 238 20.27 5.59 -9.75
N LYS A 239 19.59 5.91 -10.87
CA LYS A 239 20.23 5.96 -12.21
C LYS A 239 21.20 7.13 -12.32
N GLU A 240 20.82 8.32 -11.85
CA GLU A 240 21.68 9.51 -11.82
C GLU A 240 22.99 9.26 -11.05
N ARG A 241 22.92 8.47 -9.97
CA ARG A 241 24.06 8.12 -9.11
C ARG A 241 24.78 6.85 -9.53
N ASP A 242 24.28 6.11 -10.51
CA ASP A 242 24.70 4.73 -10.88
C ASP A 242 24.80 3.78 -9.67
N MET A 243 23.89 3.91 -8.71
CA MET A 243 23.88 3.15 -7.47
C MET A 243 22.82 2.05 -7.46
N PRO A 244 23.08 0.93 -6.78
CA PRO A 244 22.04 0.00 -6.39
C PRO A 244 20.99 0.72 -5.54
N LEU A 245 19.71 0.38 -5.74
CA LEU A 245 18.57 0.94 -5.02
C LEU A 245 17.76 -0.16 -4.35
N VAL A 246 17.52 0.03 -3.07
CA VAL A 246 16.49 -0.72 -2.32
C VAL A 246 15.32 0.22 -2.06
N ILE A 247 14.12 -0.15 -2.49
CA ILE A 247 12.89 0.62 -2.27
C ILE A 247 12.14 -0.01 -1.11
N CYS A 248 11.93 0.78 -0.06
CA CYS A 248 11.19 0.39 1.13
C CYS A 248 9.76 0.91 1.06
N ILE A 249 8.77 0.01 1.09
CA ILE A 249 7.34 0.34 1.09
C ILE A 249 6.71 -0.23 2.35
N ALA A 250 6.47 0.66 3.27
CA ALA A 250 5.90 0.38 4.59
C ALA A 250 4.39 0.63 4.63
N LEU A 251 3.74 0.53 3.47
CA LEU A 251 2.34 0.78 3.24
C LEU A 251 1.69 -0.47 2.66
N GLY A 252 0.41 -0.66 2.96
CA GLY A 252 -0.32 -1.80 2.44
C GLY A 252 -1.77 -1.49 2.10
N SER A 253 -2.37 -2.38 1.31
CA SER A 253 -3.79 -2.32 0.97
C SER A 253 -4.41 -3.70 0.86
N ASN A 254 -5.70 -3.78 1.26
CA ASN A 254 -6.55 -4.94 0.99
C ASN A 254 -7.32 -4.82 -0.32
N MET A 255 -7.19 -3.70 -1.01
CA MET A 255 -7.93 -3.37 -2.22
C MET A 255 -7.25 -3.90 -3.48
N GLY A 256 -8.06 -4.19 -4.49
CA GLY A 256 -7.58 -4.59 -5.81
C GLY A 256 -7.32 -6.09 -5.95
N ASN A 257 -6.94 -6.48 -7.17
CA ASN A 257 -6.60 -7.87 -7.46
C ASN A 257 -5.34 -8.29 -6.70
N ARG A 258 -5.49 -9.26 -5.81
CA ARG A 258 -4.37 -9.83 -5.03
C ARG A 258 -3.60 -10.91 -5.79
N GLY A 259 -3.91 -11.10 -7.07
CA GLY A 259 -3.07 -11.82 -8.03
C GLY A 259 -1.96 -10.91 -8.58
N LYS A 260 -1.50 -11.24 -9.78
CA LYS A 260 -0.37 -10.54 -10.44
C LYS A 260 -0.77 -9.26 -11.19
N ASP A 261 -2.03 -8.83 -11.15
CA ASP A 261 -2.57 -7.77 -12.03
C ASP A 261 -2.78 -6.41 -11.33
N GLY A 262 -2.40 -6.26 -10.05
CA GLY A 262 -2.45 -4.97 -9.34
C GLY A 262 -1.49 -3.95 -9.96
N GLN A 263 -1.89 -2.68 -10.08
CA GLN A 263 -1.09 -1.65 -10.76
C GLN A 263 0.27 -1.47 -10.09
N LEU A 264 0.29 -1.21 -8.78
CA LEU A 264 1.53 -1.03 -8.02
C LEU A 264 2.36 -2.32 -7.96
N ALA A 265 1.72 -3.48 -7.70
CA ALA A 265 2.40 -4.76 -7.62
C ALA A 265 3.11 -5.11 -8.93
N THR A 266 2.42 -4.96 -10.06
CA THR A 266 2.98 -5.17 -11.40
C THR A 266 4.13 -4.19 -11.68
N TYR A 267 3.98 -2.92 -11.29
CA TYR A 267 5.00 -1.92 -11.51
C TYR A 267 6.28 -2.21 -10.70
N LEU A 268 6.13 -2.60 -9.45
CA LEU A 268 7.26 -3.01 -8.61
C LEU A 268 7.95 -4.28 -9.13
N ASP A 269 7.19 -5.24 -9.65
CA ASP A 269 7.75 -6.42 -10.31
C ASP A 269 8.62 -6.04 -11.52
N ILE A 270 8.17 -5.07 -12.32
CA ILE A 270 8.94 -4.56 -13.47
C ILE A 270 10.22 -3.85 -13.00
N VAL A 271 10.11 -2.99 -11.98
CA VAL A 271 11.26 -2.24 -11.44
C VAL A 271 12.27 -3.20 -10.81
N SER A 272 11.82 -4.16 -10.00
CA SER A 272 12.68 -5.10 -9.27
C SER A 272 13.39 -6.12 -10.18
N ARG A 273 12.92 -6.33 -11.42
CA ARG A 273 13.66 -7.12 -12.44
C ARG A 273 14.82 -6.36 -13.07
N ARG A 274 14.89 -5.05 -12.89
CA ARG A 274 16.00 -4.26 -13.43
C ARG A 274 17.25 -4.51 -12.60
N ARG A 275 18.42 -4.52 -13.28
CA ARG A 275 19.70 -4.66 -12.59
C ARG A 275 19.88 -3.57 -11.54
N LYS A 276 20.43 -3.91 -10.38
CA LYS A 276 20.67 -3.02 -9.24
C LYS A 276 19.37 -2.48 -8.62
N ARG A 277 18.23 -3.20 -8.71
CA ARG A 277 16.94 -2.79 -8.11
C ARG A 277 16.39 -3.90 -7.25
N CYS A 278 15.90 -3.52 -6.08
CA CYS A 278 15.22 -4.39 -5.14
C CYS A 278 14.08 -3.61 -4.49
N SER A 279 12.94 -4.23 -4.35
CA SER A 279 11.82 -3.66 -3.58
C SER A 279 11.50 -4.56 -2.40
N VAL A 280 11.29 -3.96 -1.24
CA VAL A 280 10.94 -4.65 0.00
C VAL A 280 9.62 -4.08 0.51
N ALA A 281 8.69 -4.96 0.89
CA ALA A 281 7.41 -4.56 1.46
C ALA A 281 7.04 -5.44 2.65
N ALA A 282 6.35 -4.86 3.62
CA ALA A 282 5.75 -5.60 4.71
C ALA A 282 4.49 -6.35 4.25
N VAL A 283 4.18 -7.49 4.88
CA VAL A 283 2.98 -8.27 4.55
C VAL A 283 1.69 -7.72 5.15
N GLY A 284 1.78 -6.71 6.02
CA GLY A 284 0.64 -6.13 6.71
C GLY A 284 0.21 -6.89 7.96
N ASN A 285 -0.79 -6.35 8.65
CA ASN A 285 -1.26 -6.82 9.96
C ASN A 285 -2.73 -7.27 9.91
N GLU A 286 -3.13 -7.92 8.80
CA GLU A 286 -4.53 -8.22 8.51
C GLU A 286 -4.96 -9.67 8.83
N ALA A 287 -4.03 -10.56 9.25
CA ALA A 287 -4.39 -11.96 9.47
C ALA A 287 -5.46 -12.15 10.56
N ASN A 288 -5.40 -11.35 11.62
CA ASN A 288 -6.33 -11.43 12.75
C ASN A 288 -7.44 -10.36 12.70
N ALA A 289 -7.45 -9.53 11.64
CA ALA A 289 -8.47 -8.51 11.44
C ALA A 289 -9.86 -9.06 11.12
N ARG A 290 -9.96 -10.34 10.72
CA ARG A 290 -11.19 -11.00 10.27
C ARG A 290 -11.76 -10.38 8.98
N HIS A 291 -10.90 -9.80 8.15
CA HIS A 291 -11.25 -9.09 6.93
C HIS A 291 -11.10 -9.93 5.65
N HIS A 292 -10.84 -11.22 5.80
CA HIS A 292 -10.82 -12.15 4.66
C HIS A 292 -11.72 -13.34 4.91
N PHE A 293 -12.48 -13.71 3.87
CA PHE A 293 -13.30 -14.92 3.80
C PHE A 293 -12.84 -15.77 2.61
N LEU A 294 -12.58 -17.04 2.86
CA LEU A 294 -12.29 -18.03 1.83
C LEU A 294 -13.53 -18.91 1.66
N GLY A 295 -14.18 -18.82 0.50
CA GLY A 295 -15.36 -19.59 0.15
C GLY A 295 -15.04 -20.78 -0.75
N LYS A 296 -15.86 -21.82 -0.62
CA LYS A 296 -15.80 -23.00 -1.48
C LYS A 296 -17.18 -23.60 -1.67
N ILE A 297 -17.75 -23.44 -2.85
CA ILE A 297 -19.04 -24.00 -3.22
C ILE A 297 -18.86 -25.38 -3.86
N GLN A 298 -19.50 -26.40 -3.27
CA GLN A 298 -19.54 -27.72 -3.87
C GLN A 298 -20.58 -27.77 -4.99
N PRO A 299 -20.45 -28.67 -5.98
CA PRO A 299 -21.38 -28.75 -7.14
C PRO A 299 -22.84 -29.03 -6.79
N ASP A 300 -23.12 -29.60 -5.62
CA ASP A 300 -24.44 -29.92 -5.09
C ASP A 300 -25.05 -28.82 -4.21
N MET A 301 -24.28 -27.78 -3.90
CA MET A 301 -24.78 -26.64 -3.12
C MET A 301 -25.49 -25.64 -4.02
N GLU A 302 -26.68 -25.20 -3.60
CA GLU A 302 -27.41 -24.11 -4.27
C GLU A 302 -26.71 -22.77 -4.10
N TYR A 303 -26.22 -22.48 -2.89
CA TYR A 303 -25.45 -21.28 -2.54
C TYR A 303 -24.64 -21.51 -1.26
N GLU A 304 -23.67 -20.63 -1.02
CA GLU A 304 -22.97 -20.49 0.26
C GLU A 304 -23.32 -19.14 0.90
N SER A 305 -23.67 -19.16 2.21
CA SER A 305 -23.97 -17.95 2.98
C SER A 305 -22.71 -17.41 3.65
N VAL A 306 -22.45 -16.13 3.45
CA VAL A 306 -21.34 -15.38 4.06
C VAL A 306 -21.93 -14.30 4.96
N GLU A 307 -21.64 -14.40 6.25
CA GLU A 307 -22.14 -13.48 7.26
C GLU A 307 -21.09 -12.42 7.61
N VAL A 308 -21.52 -11.16 7.54
CA VAL A 308 -20.72 -9.97 7.86
C VAL A 308 -21.35 -9.27 9.06
N SER A 309 -20.60 -9.15 10.14
CA SER A 309 -21.01 -8.37 11.31
C SER A 309 -20.65 -6.92 11.13
N VAL A 310 -21.61 -6.03 11.36
CA VAL A 310 -21.45 -4.58 11.47
C VAL A 310 -21.80 -4.24 12.92
N GLU A 311 -20.79 -3.86 13.73
CA GLU A 311 -20.98 -3.69 15.18
C GLU A 311 -21.66 -2.39 15.56
N GLU A 312 -21.58 -1.36 14.69
CA GLU A 312 -22.28 -0.08 14.87
C GLU A 312 -22.67 0.52 13.52
N ASN A 313 -23.63 1.44 13.52
CA ASN A 313 -23.99 2.18 12.31
C ASN A 313 -22.79 2.98 11.80
N MET A 314 -22.50 2.87 10.51
CA MET A 314 -21.34 3.50 9.90
C MET A 314 -21.66 4.11 8.52
N PRO A 315 -20.87 5.11 8.06
CA PRO A 315 -21.09 5.74 6.75
C PRO A 315 -21.12 4.75 5.59
N GLY A 316 -20.36 3.67 5.72
CA GLY A 316 -20.36 2.57 4.76
C GLY A 316 -19.10 1.73 4.80
N PHE A 317 -19.14 0.67 4.02
CA PHE A 317 -18.01 -0.22 3.74
C PHE A 317 -18.21 -0.87 2.37
N PHE A 318 -17.22 -1.58 1.89
CA PHE A 318 -17.35 -2.38 0.68
C PHE A 318 -16.70 -3.76 0.86
N ILE A 319 -17.08 -4.67 -0.04
CA ILE A 319 -16.49 -6.00 -0.13
C ILE A 319 -16.06 -6.22 -1.57
N GLU A 320 -14.84 -6.66 -1.76
CA GLU A 320 -14.36 -7.19 -3.03
C GLU A 320 -14.42 -8.71 -2.98
N MET A 321 -15.30 -9.29 -3.80
CA MET A 321 -15.32 -10.73 -4.03
C MET A 321 -14.58 -11.03 -5.34
N TRP A 322 -13.55 -11.84 -5.25
CA TRP A 322 -12.71 -12.24 -6.37
C TRP A 322 -12.80 -13.74 -6.62
N ALA A 323 -12.95 -14.08 -7.90
CA ALA A 323 -12.91 -15.46 -8.37
C ALA A 323 -12.00 -15.56 -9.60
N ASN A 324 -11.12 -16.56 -9.59
CA ASN A 324 -10.24 -16.82 -10.73
C ASN A 324 -11.02 -17.48 -11.86
N ALA A 325 -10.73 -17.09 -13.10
CA ALA A 325 -11.34 -17.76 -14.26
C ALA A 325 -11.05 -19.28 -14.25
N PRO A 326 -12.02 -20.11 -14.59
CA PRO A 326 -13.31 -19.82 -15.23
C PRO A 326 -14.49 -19.67 -14.25
N GLU A 327 -14.22 -19.51 -12.96
CA GLU A 327 -15.25 -19.40 -11.93
C GLU A 327 -16.13 -18.16 -12.13
N LEU A 328 -17.45 -18.34 -12.11
CA LEU A 328 -18.44 -17.25 -12.18
C LEU A 328 -19.53 -17.44 -11.14
N TYR A 329 -19.83 -16.37 -10.43
CA TYR A 329 -20.81 -16.34 -9.36
C TYR A 329 -21.82 -15.21 -9.52
N ALA A 330 -22.95 -15.37 -8.84
CA ALA A 330 -23.95 -14.33 -8.61
C ALA A 330 -24.17 -14.20 -7.10
N VAL A 331 -24.70 -13.08 -6.65
CA VAL A 331 -24.96 -12.85 -5.22
C VAL A 331 -26.38 -12.38 -4.96
N SER A 332 -26.87 -12.62 -3.73
CA SER A 332 -27.99 -11.92 -3.11
C SER A 332 -27.54 -11.36 -1.77
N VAL A 333 -28.27 -10.40 -1.22
CA VAL A 333 -27.94 -9.78 0.07
C VAL A 333 -29.20 -9.76 0.94
N SER A 334 -29.08 -10.19 2.19
CA SER A 334 -30.11 -10.09 3.19
C SER A 334 -29.68 -9.14 4.31
N SER A 335 -30.59 -8.26 4.73
CA SER A 335 -30.37 -7.31 5.82
C SER A 335 -30.51 -7.96 7.19
N PRO A 336 -30.06 -7.28 8.27
CA PRO A 336 -30.22 -7.75 9.64
C PRO A 336 -31.68 -7.98 10.06
N THR A 337 -32.65 -7.24 9.47
CA THR A 337 -34.07 -7.41 9.76
C THR A 337 -34.76 -8.44 8.88
N GLY A 338 -34.03 -9.06 7.92
CA GLY A 338 -34.53 -10.10 7.06
C GLY A 338 -35.10 -9.62 5.71
N GLU A 339 -34.95 -8.33 5.37
CA GLU A 339 -35.24 -7.86 4.02
C GLU A 339 -34.22 -8.43 3.03
N VAL A 340 -34.65 -8.86 1.85
CA VAL A 340 -33.80 -9.58 0.89
C VAL A 340 -33.73 -8.83 -0.44
N LEU A 341 -32.53 -8.46 -0.86
CA LEU A 341 -32.23 -8.19 -2.26
C LEU A 341 -32.12 -9.54 -2.99
N PRO A 342 -33.00 -9.82 -3.94
CA PRO A 342 -32.98 -11.10 -4.66
C PRO A 342 -31.68 -11.34 -5.40
N LYS A 343 -31.43 -12.61 -5.77
CA LYS A 343 -30.27 -12.99 -6.58
C LYS A 343 -30.13 -12.09 -7.79
N VAL A 344 -28.98 -11.39 -7.83
CA VAL A 344 -28.56 -10.54 -8.96
C VAL A 344 -27.78 -11.42 -9.94
N PRO A 345 -28.34 -11.77 -11.10
CA PRO A 345 -27.63 -12.58 -12.09
C PRO A 345 -26.36 -11.88 -12.58
N TYR A 346 -25.31 -12.65 -12.81
CA TYR A 346 -24.10 -12.12 -13.43
C TYR A 346 -24.41 -11.50 -14.80
N ARG A 347 -23.99 -10.26 -14.97
CA ARG A 347 -23.99 -9.57 -16.25
C ARG A 347 -22.73 -8.70 -16.30
N SER A 348 -21.83 -8.98 -17.21
CA SER A 348 -20.60 -8.21 -17.36
C SER A 348 -20.91 -6.72 -17.55
N GLY A 349 -20.29 -5.88 -16.70
CA GLY A 349 -20.58 -4.44 -16.64
C GLY A 349 -21.97 -4.11 -16.04
N GLY A 350 -22.68 -5.11 -15.51
CA GLY A 350 -23.97 -4.90 -14.84
C GLY A 350 -23.78 -4.28 -13.47
N ARG A 351 -24.56 -3.24 -13.18
CA ARG A 351 -24.71 -2.65 -11.84
C ARG A 351 -26.15 -2.73 -11.40
N GLN A 352 -26.35 -3.10 -10.15
CA GLN A 352 -27.64 -2.98 -9.48
C GLN A 352 -27.47 -2.23 -8.17
N GLU A 353 -28.49 -1.44 -7.83
CA GLU A 353 -28.57 -0.70 -6.61
C GLU A 353 -29.90 -0.98 -5.95
N PHE A 354 -29.87 -1.24 -4.65
CA PHE A 354 -31.03 -1.54 -3.84
C PHE A 354 -30.98 -0.76 -2.53
N VAL A 355 -32.13 -0.28 -2.06
CA VAL A 355 -32.24 0.40 -0.78
C VAL A 355 -33.09 -0.46 0.14
N PHE A 356 -32.51 -0.93 1.23
CA PHE A 356 -33.18 -1.64 2.30
C PHE A 356 -34.01 -0.63 3.11
N ILE A 357 -35.32 -0.85 3.16
CA ILE A 357 -36.28 0.15 3.64
C ILE A 357 -36.16 0.36 5.16
N PHE A 358 -35.98 -0.72 5.91
CA PHE A 358 -35.92 -0.64 7.37
C PHE A 358 -34.60 -0.07 7.85
N GLU A 359 -33.48 -0.52 7.28
CA GLU A 359 -32.13 -0.08 7.64
C GLU A 359 -31.73 1.25 7.00
N GLN A 360 -32.43 1.69 5.97
CA GLN A 360 -32.06 2.83 5.13
C GLN A 360 -30.65 2.67 4.50
N THR A 361 -30.17 1.42 4.46
CA THR A 361 -28.88 1.08 3.87
C THR A 361 -29.01 0.89 2.36
N ARG A 362 -28.15 1.54 1.61
CA ARG A 362 -28.06 1.38 0.15
C ARG A 362 -26.94 0.40 -0.18
N VAL A 363 -27.26 -0.65 -0.90
CA VAL A 363 -26.30 -1.63 -1.40
C VAL A 363 -26.20 -1.54 -2.92
N SER A 364 -25.02 -1.33 -3.44
CA SER A 364 -24.74 -1.46 -4.88
C SER A 364 -23.88 -2.68 -5.15
N ILE A 365 -24.19 -3.39 -6.23
CA ILE A 365 -23.48 -4.59 -6.68
C ILE A 365 -23.02 -4.35 -8.11
N ASP A 366 -21.72 -4.42 -8.33
CA ASP A 366 -21.08 -4.28 -9.63
C ASP A 366 -20.37 -5.57 -10.01
N TYR A 367 -20.61 -6.04 -11.24
CA TYR A 367 -19.98 -7.22 -11.82
C TYR A 367 -18.96 -6.81 -12.88
N ARG A 368 -17.71 -7.25 -12.71
CA ARG A 368 -16.62 -6.98 -13.65
C ARG A 368 -15.85 -8.26 -13.98
N LEU A 369 -15.41 -8.38 -15.21
CA LEU A 369 -14.31 -9.27 -15.56
C LEU A 369 -13.05 -8.41 -15.69
N THR A 370 -12.04 -8.75 -14.93
CA THR A 370 -10.79 -8.00 -14.86
C THR A 370 -9.65 -8.81 -15.46
N GLY A 371 -8.66 -8.09 -16.00
CA GLY A 371 -7.47 -8.71 -16.56
C GLY A 371 -7.62 -9.06 -18.04
N ARG A 372 -6.73 -8.54 -18.87
CA ARG A 372 -6.72 -8.75 -20.33
C ARG A 372 -6.49 -10.20 -20.74
N ARG A 373 -5.92 -11.02 -19.88
CA ARG A 373 -5.52 -12.41 -20.20
C ARG A 373 -6.21 -13.49 -19.35
N GLN A 374 -6.76 -13.15 -18.18
CA GLN A 374 -7.26 -14.16 -17.23
C GLN A 374 -8.77 -14.09 -17.00
N GLY A 375 -9.40 -12.94 -17.18
CA GLY A 375 -10.85 -12.80 -17.05
C GLY A 375 -11.39 -13.10 -15.64
N ASN A 376 -10.62 -12.77 -14.58
CA ASN A 376 -11.05 -12.97 -13.21
C ASN A 376 -12.31 -12.15 -12.92
N GLN A 377 -13.27 -12.75 -12.22
CA GLN A 377 -14.47 -12.05 -11.80
C GLN A 377 -14.22 -11.23 -10.55
N LEU A 378 -14.60 -9.96 -10.60
CA LEU A 378 -14.80 -9.09 -9.44
C LEU A 378 -16.30 -8.86 -9.28
N ILE A 379 -16.82 -9.13 -8.08
CA ILE A 379 -18.11 -8.64 -7.61
C ILE A 379 -17.80 -7.62 -6.53
N TYR A 380 -18.11 -6.35 -6.81
CA TYR A 380 -17.89 -5.25 -5.88
C TYR A 380 -19.21 -4.89 -5.19
N LEU A 381 -19.30 -5.16 -3.90
CA LEU A 381 -20.46 -4.85 -3.07
C LEU A 381 -20.16 -3.63 -2.23
N ARG A 382 -20.94 -2.58 -2.38
CA ARG A 382 -20.76 -1.32 -1.63
C ARG A 382 -22.00 -1.03 -0.79
N PHE A 383 -21.80 -0.93 0.52
CA PHE A 383 -22.82 -0.65 1.52
C PHE A 383 -22.67 0.81 1.96
N SER A 384 -23.64 1.64 1.67
CA SER A 384 -23.67 3.06 2.08
C SER A 384 -24.70 3.24 3.18
N ASN A 385 -24.39 4.02 4.21
CA ASN A 385 -25.22 4.16 5.42
C ASN A 385 -25.52 2.78 6.03
N ALA A 386 -24.44 2.03 6.33
CA ALA A 386 -24.54 0.64 6.77
C ALA A 386 -25.11 0.57 8.20
N ALA A 387 -26.25 -0.08 8.34
CA ALA A 387 -26.89 -0.31 9.63
C ALA A 387 -26.20 -1.43 10.41
N GLN A 388 -26.17 -1.29 11.73
CA GLN A 388 -25.70 -2.31 12.67
C GLN A 388 -26.46 -3.62 12.50
N GLY A 389 -25.74 -4.75 12.63
CA GLY A 389 -26.30 -6.09 12.63
C GLY A 389 -25.53 -7.06 11.74
N ILE A 390 -26.11 -8.22 11.48
CA ILE A 390 -25.52 -9.27 10.65
C ILE A 390 -26.12 -9.18 9.24
N TRP A 391 -25.28 -8.83 8.28
CA TRP A 391 -25.59 -8.86 6.86
C TRP A 391 -25.22 -10.22 6.28
N THR A 392 -26.09 -10.82 5.48
CA THR A 392 -25.85 -12.12 4.85
C THR A 392 -25.72 -11.96 3.33
N ILE A 393 -24.61 -12.42 2.76
CA ILE A 393 -24.37 -12.47 1.33
C ILE A 393 -24.46 -13.93 0.90
N ASN A 394 -25.45 -14.27 0.09
CA ASN A 394 -25.53 -15.61 -0.48
C ASN A 394 -24.83 -15.63 -1.84
N VAL A 395 -23.87 -16.51 -2.01
CA VAL A 395 -23.06 -16.67 -3.21
C VAL A 395 -23.58 -17.88 -3.98
N TYR A 396 -24.02 -17.67 -5.22
CA TYR A 396 -24.60 -18.69 -6.10
C TYR A 396 -23.63 -19.05 -7.22
N PRO A 397 -23.37 -20.33 -7.46
CA PRO A 397 -22.56 -20.75 -8.60
C PRO A 397 -23.32 -20.46 -9.91
N GLN A 398 -22.63 -19.92 -10.91
CA GLN A 398 -23.12 -19.76 -12.28
C GLN A 398 -22.36 -20.68 -13.23
N SER A 399 -21.04 -20.71 -13.08
CA SER A 399 -20.14 -21.65 -13.75
C SER A 399 -18.98 -21.90 -12.80
N ILE A 400 -18.79 -23.12 -12.36
CA ILE A 400 -17.73 -23.48 -11.42
C ILE A 400 -16.97 -24.72 -11.88
N VAL A 401 -15.68 -24.75 -11.58
CA VAL A 401 -14.78 -25.90 -11.77
C VAL A 401 -14.22 -26.33 -10.42
N THR A 402 -13.64 -25.40 -9.67
CA THR A 402 -13.12 -25.65 -8.32
C THR A 402 -14.08 -25.19 -7.22
N GLY A 403 -14.92 -24.22 -7.54
CA GLY A 403 -15.86 -23.60 -6.63
C GLY A 403 -15.21 -22.61 -5.64
N ASP A 404 -13.93 -22.27 -5.84
CA ASP A 404 -13.19 -21.40 -4.92
C ASP A 404 -13.42 -19.91 -5.22
N TYR A 405 -13.60 -19.11 -4.18
CA TYR A 405 -13.65 -17.66 -4.26
C TYR A 405 -13.14 -17.03 -2.96
N ASN A 406 -12.79 -15.76 -3.02
CA ASN A 406 -12.31 -15.01 -1.87
C ASN A 406 -13.08 -13.70 -1.73
N MET A 407 -13.30 -13.25 -0.50
CA MET A 407 -13.83 -11.93 -0.21
C MET A 407 -12.91 -11.16 0.73
N TRP A 408 -12.71 -9.88 0.44
CA TRP A 408 -11.96 -8.98 1.32
C TRP A 408 -12.77 -7.74 1.68
N LEU A 409 -12.71 -7.38 2.95
CA LEU A 409 -13.03 -6.05 3.46
C LEU A 409 -11.81 -5.13 3.31
N PRO A 410 -11.99 -3.80 3.36
CA PRO A 410 -10.89 -2.85 3.45
C PRO A 410 -9.96 -3.18 4.62
N MET A 411 -8.79 -2.55 4.67
CA MET A 411 -7.89 -2.68 5.83
C MET A 411 -8.63 -2.31 7.13
N ARG A 412 -8.26 -2.97 8.21
CA ARG A 412 -8.86 -2.77 9.54
C ARG A 412 -8.93 -1.30 9.93
N ASN A 413 -7.87 -0.54 9.68
CA ASN A 413 -7.83 0.88 10.02
C ASN A 413 -8.83 1.73 9.20
N PHE A 414 -9.19 1.30 7.99
CA PHE A 414 -10.15 2.01 7.13
C PHE A 414 -11.61 1.78 7.54
N THR A 415 -11.88 0.74 8.31
CA THR A 415 -13.24 0.41 8.81
C THR A 415 -13.41 0.63 10.30
N SER A 416 -12.42 1.21 10.98
CA SER A 416 -12.39 1.34 12.44
C SER A 416 -12.53 0.00 13.20
N GLY A 417 -12.35 -1.14 12.52
CA GLY A 417 -12.46 -2.47 13.09
C GLY A 417 -13.90 -2.95 13.39
N ASN A 418 -14.90 -2.19 12.98
CA ASN A 418 -16.30 -2.44 13.34
C ASN A 418 -17.07 -3.31 12.32
N VAL A 419 -16.38 -3.77 11.27
CA VAL A 419 -16.92 -4.66 10.23
C VAL A 419 -16.02 -5.85 10.06
N PHE A 420 -16.57 -7.08 10.09
CA PHE A 420 -15.76 -8.29 9.91
C PHE A 420 -16.61 -9.50 9.49
N PHE A 421 -15.97 -10.48 8.89
CA PHE A 421 -16.60 -11.78 8.58
C PHE A 421 -16.73 -12.63 9.85
N LEU A 422 -17.91 -13.19 10.12
CA LEU A 422 -18.11 -14.10 11.26
C LEU A 422 -17.26 -15.36 11.12
N ARG A 423 -17.18 -15.91 9.91
CA ARG A 423 -16.30 -17.04 9.54
C ARG A 423 -15.13 -16.53 8.71
N SER A 424 -14.17 -15.90 9.34
CA SER A 424 -12.98 -15.37 8.67
C SER A 424 -11.90 -16.44 8.46
N ASN A 425 -11.01 -16.20 7.48
CA ASN A 425 -9.83 -17.02 7.22
C ASN A 425 -8.56 -16.16 7.31
N PRO A 426 -7.57 -16.52 8.14
CA PRO A 426 -6.35 -15.72 8.32
C PRO A 426 -5.33 -15.89 7.19
N ASN A 427 -5.51 -16.85 6.29
CA ASN A 427 -4.65 -17.04 5.12
C ASN A 427 -5.03 -16.07 3.99
N HIS A 428 -4.15 -15.87 3.02
CA HIS A 428 -4.33 -14.91 1.90
C HIS A 428 -4.55 -13.47 2.37
N THR A 429 -3.94 -13.10 3.50
CA THR A 429 -4.06 -11.77 4.13
C THR A 429 -2.84 -10.88 3.94
N ILE A 430 -1.87 -11.31 3.13
CA ILE A 430 -0.75 -10.44 2.71
C ILE A 430 -1.31 -9.23 1.96
N THR A 431 -0.98 -8.03 2.42
CA THR A 431 -1.41 -6.79 1.76
C THR A 431 -0.64 -6.55 0.45
N VAL A 432 -1.26 -5.85 -0.49
CA VAL A 432 -0.56 -5.30 -1.66
C VAL A 432 0.34 -4.15 -1.17
N PRO A 433 1.64 -4.06 -1.58
CA PRO A 433 2.30 -4.83 -2.63
C PRO A 433 3.12 -6.04 -2.14
N GLY A 434 3.04 -6.45 -0.88
CA GLY A 434 3.79 -7.59 -0.36
C GLY A 434 3.49 -8.94 -1.05
N ASN A 435 2.38 -9.02 -1.80
CA ASN A 435 2.01 -10.18 -2.61
C ASN A 435 2.68 -10.22 -3.99
N ALA A 436 3.40 -9.19 -4.41
CA ALA A 436 4.06 -9.12 -5.72
C ALA A 436 5.21 -10.13 -5.82
N GLY A 437 5.40 -10.72 -7.01
CA GLY A 437 6.31 -11.85 -7.21
C GLY A 437 7.79 -11.52 -7.03
N GLN A 438 8.21 -10.30 -7.41
CA GLN A 438 9.62 -9.85 -7.35
C GLN A 438 9.89 -8.93 -6.14
N VAL A 439 8.87 -8.55 -5.39
CA VAL A 439 9.01 -7.78 -4.16
C VAL A 439 9.39 -8.75 -3.04
N ILE A 440 10.43 -8.44 -2.29
CA ILE A 440 10.76 -9.18 -1.07
C ILE A 440 9.74 -8.82 0.00
N SER A 441 8.99 -9.80 0.45
CA SER A 441 7.96 -9.61 1.47
C SER A 441 8.34 -10.25 2.78
N THR A 442 8.07 -9.54 3.88
CA THR A 442 8.49 -9.97 5.19
C THR A 442 7.32 -10.07 6.17
N GLY A 443 7.19 -11.24 6.81
CA GLY A 443 6.24 -11.52 7.87
C GLY A 443 6.84 -11.34 9.26
N GLY A 444 6.00 -11.30 10.29
CA GLY A 444 6.41 -10.98 11.65
C GLY A 444 6.37 -12.16 12.62
N TYR A 445 7.33 -12.23 13.57
CA TYR A 445 7.28 -13.10 14.72
C TYR A 445 7.56 -12.33 16.02
N ASN A 446 7.14 -12.90 17.16
CA ASN A 446 7.40 -12.33 18.46
C ASN A 446 8.70 -12.92 19.04
N VAL A 447 9.68 -12.06 19.27
CA VAL A 447 11.00 -12.44 19.82
C VAL A 447 10.90 -13.07 21.22
N ALA A 448 10.02 -12.57 22.07
CA ALA A 448 9.94 -12.99 23.47
C ALA A 448 9.53 -14.46 23.62
N ASN A 449 8.78 -15.02 22.69
CA ASN A 449 8.30 -16.39 22.72
C ASN A 449 8.64 -17.23 21.48
N GLY A 450 9.30 -16.64 20.47
CA GLY A 450 9.61 -17.28 19.19
C GLY A 450 8.38 -17.64 18.34
N GLY A 451 7.18 -17.23 18.76
CA GLY A 451 5.93 -17.51 18.09
C GLY A 451 5.62 -16.54 16.95
N LEU A 452 4.71 -16.95 16.05
CA LEU A 452 4.21 -16.07 14.99
C LEU A 452 3.55 -14.81 15.59
N TYR A 453 3.84 -13.64 15.03
CA TYR A 453 3.02 -12.45 15.29
C TYR A 453 1.64 -12.66 14.69
N LEU A 454 0.61 -12.72 15.54
CA LEU A 454 -0.72 -13.23 15.16
C LEU A 454 -1.38 -12.40 14.06
N ASP A 455 -1.14 -11.08 14.05
CA ASP A 455 -1.69 -10.17 13.06
C ASP A 455 -0.92 -10.17 11.74
N SER A 456 0.33 -10.70 11.72
CA SER A 456 1.14 -10.79 10.51
C SER A 456 0.40 -11.43 9.35
N GLY A 457 0.34 -10.72 8.23
CA GLY A 457 -0.27 -11.22 6.99
C GLY A 457 0.30 -12.58 6.58
N ARG A 458 -0.59 -13.50 6.16
CA ARG A 458 -0.26 -14.89 5.84
C ARG A 458 -0.54 -15.20 4.38
N GLY A 459 0.38 -15.90 3.74
CA GLY A 459 0.23 -16.47 2.40
C GLY A 459 -0.60 -17.77 2.39
N PHE A 460 -0.62 -18.50 1.31
CA PHE A 460 0.01 -18.24 0.02
C PHE A 460 -0.61 -17.04 -0.71
N THR A 461 0.06 -16.53 -1.77
CA THR A 461 -0.61 -15.59 -2.69
C THR A 461 -1.73 -16.32 -3.45
N LEU A 462 -2.65 -15.57 -4.05
CA LEU A 462 -3.70 -16.19 -4.90
C LEU A 462 -3.13 -16.91 -6.13
N SER A 463 -1.92 -16.56 -6.57
CA SER A 463 -1.19 -17.26 -7.63
C SER A 463 -0.47 -18.52 -7.13
N GLY A 464 -0.58 -18.88 -5.86
CA GLY A 464 0.05 -20.06 -5.26
C GLY A 464 1.53 -19.89 -4.90
N GLU A 465 2.06 -18.68 -4.96
CA GLU A 465 3.45 -18.42 -4.57
C GLU A 465 3.58 -18.43 -3.04
N VAL A 466 4.72 -18.95 -2.57
CA VAL A 466 5.05 -18.94 -1.15
C VAL A 466 5.47 -17.53 -0.75
N LYS A 467 4.69 -16.89 0.10
CA LYS A 467 4.94 -15.60 0.71
C LYS A 467 4.47 -15.63 2.17
N PRO A 468 5.08 -14.89 3.09
CA PRO A 468 6.25 -14.02 2.94
C PRO A 468 7.54 -14.80 2.60
N ASP A 469 8.53 -14.09 2.02
CA ASP A 469 9.85 -14.66 1.71
C ASP A 469 10.65 -14.92 2.98
N PHE A 470 10.49 -14.03 3.98
CA PHE A 470 11.18 -14.10 5.27
C PHE A 470 10.23 -13.75 6.41
N CYS A 471 10.67 -14.08 7.62
CA CYS A 471 10.08 -13.55 8.84
C CYS A 471 11.16 -12.85 9.66
N ALA A 472 10.80 -11.72 10.24
CA ALA A 472 11.67 -11.01 11.17
C ALA A 472 10.90 -10.62 12.44
N PRO A 473 11.59 -10.21 13.50
CA PRO A 473 10.94 -9.80 14.73
C PRO A 473 9.92 -8.69 14.50
N ALA A 474 8.75 -8.79 15.10
CA ALA A 474 7.62 -7.90 14.89
C ALA A 474 6.97 -7.36 16.18
N VAL A 475 7.58 -7.46 17.33
CA VAL A 475 6.97 -7.05 18.62
C VAL A 475 7.98 -6.27 19.46
N ASN A 476 7.62 -5.06 19.88
CA ASN A 476 8.38 -4.16 20.77
C ASN A 476 9.76 -3.77 20.23
N VAL A 477 9.84 -3.15 19.04
CA VAL A 477 11.10 -2.69 18.51
C VAL A 477 11.43 -1.27 18.86
N TYR A 478 12.67 -1.10 19.16
CA TYR A 478 13.31 0.11 19.55
C TYR A 478 13.95 0.79 18.35
N GLY A 479 13.64 2.06 18.15
CA GLY A 479 14.16 2.85 17.02
C GLY A 479 13.92 4.34 17.20
N PRO A 480 14.53 5.18 16.34
CA PRO A 480 14.41 6.62 16.46
C PRO A 480 13.02 7.10 16.05
N GLY A 481 12.45 7.96 16.86
CA GLY A 481 11.18 8.65 16.61
C GLY A 481 11.39 10.15 16.38
N LEU A 482 10.29 10.89 16.44
CA LEU A 482 10.30 12.34 16.28
C LEU A 482 10.99 13.05 17.44
N ARG A 483 11.51 14.26 17.16
CA ARG A 483 12.14 15.15 18.15
C ARG A 483 13.34 14.52 18.85
N ASN A 484 14.14 13.78 18.11
CA ASN A 484 15.33 13.12 18.62
C ASN A 484 15.06 12.23 19.85
N ARG A 485 13.95 11.50 19.84
CA ARG A 485 13.61 10.51 20.88
C ARG A 485 13.62 9.13 20.27
N PHE A 486 13.95 8.14 21.08
CA PHE A 486 13.75 6.76 20.73
C PHE A 486 12.38 6.28 21.24
N VAL A 487 11.74 5.42 20.47
CA VAL A 487 10.41 4.87 20.75
C VAL A 487 10.40 3.37 20.47
N THR A 488 9.38 2.70 21.00
CA THR A 488 9.16 1.28 20.75
C THR A 488 7.84 1.11 20.01
N MET A 489 7.85 0.35 18.92
CA MET A 489 6.66 0.15 18.08
C MET A 489 6.42 -1.36 17.80
N THR A 490 5.22 -1.78 17.31
CA THR A 490 4.84 -3.19 17.07
C THR A 490 4.12 -3.37 15.73
N GLY A 491 4.57 -4.32 14.86
CA GLY A 491 3.96 -4.65 13.53
C GLY A 491 4.95 -5.22 12.51
N THR A 492 4.52 -5.50 11.28
CA THR A 492 5.35 -6.18 10.25
C THR A 492 6.33 -5.26 9.50
N LEU A 493 6.42 -4.01 9.87
CA LEU A 493 7.17 -2.97 9.15
C LEU A 493 8.68 -2.98 9.37
N SER A 494 9.13 -3.23 10.57
CA SER A 494 10.56 -3.29 10.93
C SER A 494 11.38 -4.33 10.16
N LEU A 495 10.75 -5.02 9.24
CA LEU A 495 11.29 -6.09 8.44
C LEU A 495 12.12 -5.60 7.24
N ILE A 496 12.12 -4.29 7.00
CA ILE A 496 12.81 -3.63 5.87
C ILE A 496 14.34 -3.70 6.01
N HIS A 497 14.86 -3.97 7.21
CA HIS A 497 16.30 -4.08 7.46
C HIS A 497 16.97 -5.32 6.85
N ILE A 498 16.23 -6.22 6.18
CA ILE A 498 16.78 -7.32 5.36
C ILE A 498 17.41 -6.80 4.05
N SER A 499 17.42 -5.50 3.82
CA SER A 499 17.96 -4.90 2.58
C SER A 499 19.45 -5.16 2.33
N GLU A 500 20.22 -5.51 3.34
CA GLU A 500 21.69 -5.69 3.19
C GLU A 500 22.11 -7.00 2.46
N PRO A 501 21.50 -8.17 2.68
CA PRO A 501 21.84 -9.38 1.91
C PRO A 501 21.51 -9.26 0.41
N THR A 502 20.53 -8.44 0.05
CA THR A 502 20.12 -8.23 -1.35
C THR A 502 21.14 -7.45 -2.18
N ARG A 503 22.13 -6.80 -1.54
CA ARG A 503 23.22 -6.13 -2.23
C ARG A 503 24.01 -7.07 -3.14
N GLN A 504 24.27 -8.32 -2.73
CA GLN A 504 25.02 -9.27 -3.55
C GLN A 504 24.24 -9.67 -4.81
N GLU A 505 22.92 -9.86 -4.72
CA GLU A 505 22.09 -10.17 -5.89
C GLU A 505 21.87 -8.94 -6.79
N ALA A 506 21.79 -7.73 -6.22
CA ALA A 506 21.64 -6.51 -6.99
C ALA A 506 22.93 -6.09 -7.74
N ILE A 507 24.10 -6.63 -7.37
CA ILE A 507 25.41 -6.32 -7.96
C ILE A 507 25.85 -7.39 -8.98
N SER A 508 25.35 -8.62 -8.88
CA SER A 508 25.58 -9.70 -9.84
C SER A 508 24.63 -9.59 -11.03
#